data_12a9c6d035419af18c4b872d876b948b
#
_entry.id   12a9c6d035419af18c4b872d876b948b
#
_cell.length_a   1.000
_cell.length_b   1.000
_cell.length_c   1.000
_cell.angle_alpha   90.00
_cell.angle_beta   90.00
_cell.angle_gamma   90.00
#
_symmetry.space_group_name_H-M   'P 1'
#
loop_
_entity.id
_entity.type
_entity.pdbx_description
1 polymer ?
#
loop_
_entity_poly.entity_id
_entity_poly.type
_entity_poly.pdbx_seq_one_letter_code
_entity_poly.pdbx_strand_id
1 'polypeptide(L)'
;DIALFAQMGFKVYRMSICWSRIYTNPEDKVPNEKGIEFYLNVLKELKKYDIEPLVTLSHYDVPVALINKYRGWYGRECIDLFIKYARTCFEHFGKYVKYWLTFNEVDAMLRHLVTSGGLIEDQFDDVPFEQAMYQAMHHQMVASALAVKIGHEICPDSQIGCMMTKLCFYPFTCKPEDNLATQQRMRSVYRYVDIQVFGEYPIYLKKEIDNKGFEVHFEKDDEEILKEGTVDFVSFSYYMTSCWAASTEGLELSPGNTFNGVKNPYLPSSEWGWQTDASGLRYSLVELYDRFRKPLFIVENGLGARDVVSEDGKVHDPYREDYLKEHVCAMSDAINLDGVNLIGYTWWGCIDLISESTREMSKRYGFIYVDIDDYGNGTYNRIKKDSFEFYKKVIASNGTEL
;
A
#
# COMPACT_ATOMS: atom_id res chain seq x y z
N ASP A 1 -8.41 21.06 -4.36
CA ASP A 1 -8.35 19.68 -4.84
C ASP A 1 -9.55 18.87 -4.30
N ILE A 2 -9.86 18.87 -2.98
CA ILE A 2 -10.95 18.09 -2.38
C ILE A 2 -12.32 18.41 -3.04
N ALA A 3 -12.60 19.67 -3.38
CA ALA A 3 -13.81 20.03 -4.10
C ALA A 3 -13.92 19.37 -5.50
N LEU A 4 -12.79 19.10 -6.17
CA LEU A 4 -12.77 18.33 -7.42
C LEU A 4 -13.05 16.85 -7.19
N PHE A 5 -12.56 16.29 -6.09
CA PHE A 5 -12.89 14.92 -5.69
C PHE A 5 -14.38 14.76 -5.39
N ALA A 6 -14.98 15.75 -4.71
CA ALA A 6 -16.41 15.80 -4.47
C ALA A 6 -17.23 15.88 -5.78
N GLN A 7 -16.78 16.68 -6.77
CA GLN A 7 -17.40 16.74 -8.09
C GLN A 7 -17.33 15.42 -8.84
N MET A 8 -16.27 14.63 -8.64
CA MET A 8 -16.12 13.28 -9.19
C MET A 8 -17.00 12.25 -8.46
N GLY A 9 -17.51 12.61 -7.27
CA GLY A 9 -18.40 11.75 -6.48
C GLY A 9 -17.70 10.79 -5.55
N PHE A 10 -16.46 11.05 -5.16
CA PHE A 10 -15.71 10.19 -4.24
C PHE A 10 -16.50 9.90 -2.97
N LYS A 11 -16.47 8.63 -2.56
CA LYS A 11 -17.03 8.15 -1.30
C LYS A 11 -15.95 7.97 -0.24
N VAL A 12 -14.75 7.62 -0.67
CA VAL A 12 -13.57 7.42 0.17
C VAL A 12 -12.38 8.14 -0.45
N TYR A 13 -11.55 8.75 0.39
CA TYR A 13 -10.26 9.31 0.00
C TYR A 13 -9.17 8.75 0.91
N ARG A 14 -8.19 8.05 0.31
CA ARG A 14 -7.05 7.52 1.04
C ARG A 14 -5.92 8.54 1.12
N MET A 15 -5.38 8.72 2.31
CA MET A 15 -4.23 9.57 2.58
C MET A 15 -3.38 9.00 3.71
N SER A 16 -2.19 9.54 3.90
CA SER A 16 -1.34 9.23 5.06
C SER A 16 -1.13 10.46 5.94
N ILE A 17 -0.78 10.19 7.19
CA ILE A 17 -0.31 11.21 8.14
C ILE A 17 1.19 11.03 8.29
N CYS A 18 1.96 12.07 7.94
CA CYS A 18 3.41 12.03 8.07
C CYS A 18 3.82 12.12 9.55
N TRP A 19 4.52 11.10 10.04
CA TRP A 19 4.97 11.01 11.42
C TRP A 19 5.76 12.25 11.86
N SER A 20 6.72 12.70 11.04
CA SER A 20 7.54 13.87 11.33
C SER A 20 6.77 15.20 11.36
N ARG A 21 5.54 15.26 10.84
CA ARG A 21 4.66 16.43 11.01
C ARG A 21 3.96 16.45 12.36
N ILE A 22 3.70 15.30 12.94
CA ILE A 22 3.08 15.18 14.27
C ILE A 22 4.14 15.26 15.36
N TYR A 23 5.29 14.63 15.18
CA TYR A 23 6.46 14.71 16.05
C TYR A 23 7.69 15.03 15.23
N THR A 24 8.16 16.27 15.28
CA THR A 24 9.37 16.71 14.55
C THR A 24 10.58 15.87 14.93
N ASN A 25 10.73 15.59 16.23
CA ASN A 25 11.55 14.51 16.74
C ASN A 25 10.64 13.45 17.37
N PRO A 26 10.72 12.17 16.99
CA PRO A 26 9.90 11.12 17.58
C PRO A 26 9.98 11.02 19.11
N GLU A 27 11.04 11.48 19.74
CA GLU A 27 11.21 11.50 21.19
C GLU A 27 10.55 12.70 21.90
N ASP A 28 10.07 13.69 21.15
CA ASP A 28 9.36 14.83 21.72
C ASP A 28 8.16 14.36 22.58
N LYS A 29 7.98 15.05 23.73
CA LYS A 29 6.88 14.73 24.65
C LYS A 29 5.55 15.33 24.21
N VAL A 30 5.59 16.39 23.43
CA VAL A 30 4.43 17.15 22.97
C VAL A 30 4.38 17.12 21.45
N PRO A 31 3.21 16.79 20.86
CA PRO A 31 3.07 16.79 19.42
C PRO A 31 3.09 18.21 18.84
N ASN A 32 3.39 18.32 17.56
CA ASN A 32 3.37 19.58 16.82
C ASN A 32 1.90 19.98 16.51
N GLU A 33 1.40 20.96 17.24
CA GLU A 33 0.02 21.45 17.09
C GLU A 33 -0.31 21.91 15.67
N LYS A 34 0.65 22.54 14.94
CA LYS A 34 0.46 22.96 13.55
C LYS A 34 0.30 21.76 12.60
N GLY A 35 1.00 20.67 12.87
CA GLY A 35 0.84 19.42 12.14
C GLY A 35 -0.54 18.81 12.37
N ILE A 36 -1.00 18.78 13.61
CA ILE A 36 -2.35 18.31 13.98
C ILE A 36 -3.42 19.19 13.32
N GLU A 37 -3.30 20.51 13.42
CA GLU A 37 -4.25 21.45 12.82
C GLU A 37 -4.35 21.27 11.28
N PHE A 38 -3.22 21.07 10.61
CA PHE A 38 -3.20 20.83 9.17
C PHE A 38 -4.06 19.62 8.80
N TYR A 39 -3.85 18.48 9.44
CA TYR A 39 -4.62 17.26 9.14
C TYR A 39 -6.08 17.38 9.57
N LEU A 40 -6.37 18.02 10.69
CA LEU A 40 -7.75 18.30 11.09
C LEU A 40 -8.50 19.13 10.04
N ASN A 41 -7.84 20.10 9.42
CA ASN A 41 -8.45 20.92 8.37
C ASN A 41 -8.71 20.09 7.10
N VAL A 42 -7.80 19.19 6.71
CA VAL A 42 -8.01 18.26 5.59
C VAL A 42 -9.19 17.33 5.87
N LEU A 43 -9.24 16.71 7.06
CA LEU A 43 -10.31 15.78 7.44
C LEU A 43 -11.67 16.47 7.52
N LYS A 44 -11.74 17.65 8.08
CA LYS A 44 -12.96 18.48 8.10
C LYS A 44 -13.45 18.84 6.70
N GLU A 45 -12.52 19.18 5.79
CA GLU A 45 -12.88 19.50 4.42
C GLU A 45 -13.41 18.27 3.67
N LEU A 46 -12.86 17.08 3.88
CA LEU A 46 -13.38 15.82 3.33
C LEU A 46 -14.80 15.54 3.84
N LYS A 47 -15.01 15.65 5.16
CA LYS A 47 -16.34 15.42 5.78
C LYS A 47 -17.41 16.41 5.34
N LYS A 48 -17.04 17.63 4.98
CA LYS A 48 -17.96 18.62 4.42
C LYS A 48 -18.62 18.16 3.11
N TYR A 49 -17.96 17.25 2.39
CA TYR A 49 -18.45 16.66 1.15
C TYR A 49 -18.88 15.19 1.29
N ASP A 50 -19.06 14.70 2.52
CA ASP A 50 -19.39 13.30 2.81
C ASP A 50 -18.38 12.29 2.24
N ILE A 51 -17.09 12.70 2.12
CA ILE A 51 -16.00 11.82 1.72
C ILE A 51 -15.38 11.21 2.98
N GLU A 52 -15.42 9.88 3.09
CA GLU A 52 -14.82 9.15 4.20
C GLU A 52 -13.28 9.10 4.06
N PRO A 53 -12.51 9.58 5.04
CA PRO A 53 -11.08 9.37 5.05
C PRO A 53 -10.71 7.92 5.35
N LEU A 54 -9.77 7.36 4.56
CA LEU A 54 -9.01 6.16 4.90
C LEU A 54 -7.58 6.58 5.16
N VAL A 55 -7.09 6.41 6.39
CA VAL A 55 -5.82 6.98 6.84
C VAL A 55 -4.78 5.91 7.08
N THR A 56 -3.63 6.04 6.43
CA THR A 56 -2.43 5.23 6.67
C THR A 56 -1.54 5.95 7.69
N LEU A 57 -1.18 5.28 8.80
CA LEU A 57 -0.34 5.84 9.86
C LEU A 57 1.10 6.02 9.40
N SER A 58 1.68 5.04 8.72
CA SER A 58 3.05 5.14 8.18
C SER A 58 3.09 4.75 6.72
N HIS A 59 3.58 5.68 5.86
CA HIS A 59 3.65 5.49 4.42
C HIS A 59 5.03 5.92 3.89
N TYR A 60 6.04 5.05 4.11
CA TYR A 60 7.43 5.25 3.66
C TYR A 60 8.12 6.50 4.24
N ASP A 61 7.73 6.91 5.44
CA ASP A 61 8.16 8.15 6.08
C ASP A 61 8.83 7.93 7.45
N VAL A 62 9.68 6.90 7.54
CA VAL A 62 10.44 6.63 8.77
C VAL A 62 11.28 7.87 9.14
N PRO A 63 11.09 8.47 10.33
CA PRO A 63 11.85 9.65 10.73
C PRO A 63 13.37 9.38 10.79
N VAL A 64 14.16 10.27 10.19
CA VAL A 64 15.61 10.13 10.12
C VAL A 64 16.26 10.01 11.52
N ALA A 65 15.66 10.62 12.54
CA ALA A 65 16.12 10.49 13.93
C ALA A 65 16.09 9.04 14.41
N LEU A 66 15.10 8.23 13.99
CA LEU A 66 15.02 6.80 14.31
C LEU A 66 16.10 6.00 13.58
N ILE A 67 16.36 6.34 12.32
CA ILE A 67 17.43 5.73 11.52
C ILE A 67 18.78 5.95 12.20
N ASN A 68 19.07 7.18 12.54
CA ASN A 68 20.38 7.55 13.11
C ASN A 68 20.61 7.00 14.52
N LYS A 69 19.57 6.92 15.34
CA LYS A 69 19.70 6.56 16.76
C LYS A 69 19.46 5.08 17.02
N TYR A 70 18.51 4.49 16.32
CA TYR A 70 18.00 3.14 16.60
C TYR A 70 18.19 2.17 15.43
N ARG A 71 18.87 2.60 14.35
CA ARG A 71 18.99 1.82 13.12
C ARG A 71 17.61 1.43 12.54
N GLY A 72 16.69 2.41 12.54
CA GLY A 72 15.31 2.22 12.09
C GLY A 72 14.55 1.21 12.94
N TRP A 73 13.70 0.40 12.30
CA TRP A 73 12.87 -0.61 12.96
C TRP A 73 13.64 -1.78 13.59
N TYR A 74 14.98 -1.83 13.39
CA TYR A 74 15.81 -2.77 14.14
C TYR A 74 15.83 -2.45 15.64
N GLY A 75 15.82 -1.19 16.02
CA GLY A 75 15.70 -0.76 17.41
C GLY A 75 14.28 -0.94 17.93
N ARG A 76 14.10 -1.71 19.00
CA ARG A 76 12.79 -2.01 19.60
C ARG A 76 12.08 -0.76 20.13
N GLU A 77 12.83 0.26 20.51
CA GLU A 77 12.31 1.56 20.96
C GLU A 77 11.40 2.23 19.93
N CYS A 78 11.55 1.87 18.65
CA CYS A 78 10.67 2.34 17.59
C CYS A 78 9.22 1.90 17.80
N ILE A 79 8.96 0.77 18.49
CA ILE A 79 7.61 0.32 18.83
C ILE A 79 6.93 1.37 19.72
N ASP A 80 7.52 1.73 20.85
CA ASP A 80 6.92 2.67 21.79
C ASP A 80 6.73 4.06 21.18
N LEU A 81 7.70 4.50 20.38
CA LEU A 81 7.63 5.78 19.68
C LEU A 81 6.53 5.80 18.62
N PHE A 82 6.36 4.71 17.88
CA PHE A 82 5.25 4.57 16.93
C PHE A 82 3.89 4.53 17.63
N ILE A 83 3.79 3.82 18.76
CA ILE A 83 2.55 3.72 19.52
C ILE A 83 2.16 5.08 20.11
N LYS A 84 3.12 5.87 20.59
CA LYS A 84 2.88 7.26 21.00
C LYS A 84 2.32 8.09 19.85
N TYR A 85 2.90 7.97 18.67
CA TYR A 85 2.44 8.66 17.47
C TYR A 85 1.02 8.19 17.05
N ALA A 86 0.81 6.88 16.97
CA ALA A 86 -0.48 6.29 16.60
C ALA A 86 -1.60 6.70 17.57
N ARG A 87 -1.34 6.65 18.88
CA ARG A 87 -2.25 7.12 19.92
C ARG A 87 -2.65 8.58 19.69
N THR A 88 -1.68 9.46 19.45
CA THR A 88 -1.95 10.87 19.13
C THR A 88 -2.84 11.02 17.90
N CYS A 89 -2.60 10.23 16.86
CA CYS A 89 -3.44 10.24 15.66
C CYS A 89 -4.89 9.78 15.98
N PHE A 90 -5.08 8.71 16.72
CA PHE A 90 -6.40 8.22 17.10
C PHE A 90 -7.15 9.24 17.99
N GLU A 91 -6.49 9.81 18.99
CA GLU A 91 -7.09 10.80 19.89
C GLU A 91 -7.54 12.09 19.18
N HIS A 92 -6.73 12.59 18.23
CA HIS A 92 -7.05 13.83 17.54
C HIS A 92 -7.96 13.64 16.31
N PHE A 93 -7.81 12.55 15.57
CA PHE A 93 -8.45 12.35 14.27
C PHE A 93 -9.55 11.29 14.27
N GLY A 94 -9.62 10.42 15.28
CA GLY A 94 -10.51 9.25 15.31
C GLY A 94 -11.99 9.58 15.09
N LYS A 95 -12.48 10.72 15.58
CA LYS A 95 -13.87 11.15 15.33
C LYS A 95 -14.20 11.47 13.86
N TYR A 96 -13.18 11.63 13.01
CA TYR A 96 -13.33 11.91 11.58
C TYR A 96 -13.01 10.71 10.69
N VAL A 97 -12.30 9.70 11.22
CA VAL A 97 -11.73 8.60 10.44
C VAL A 97 -12.27 7.28 10.93
N LYS A 98 -12.95 6.56 10.05
CA LYS A 98 -13.45 5.22 10.33
C LYS A 98 -12.44 4.13 9.94
N TYR A 99 -11.73 4.31 8.85
CA TYR A 99 -10.82 3.31 8.28
C TYR A 99 -9.36 3.71 8.45
N TRP A 100 -8.57 2.82 9.05
CA TRP A 100 -7.15 3.04 9.31
C TRP A 100 -6.32 1.90 8.75
N LEU A 101 -5.09 2.22 8.34
CA LEU A 101 -4.05 1.26 7.99
C LEU A 101 -2.82 1.54 8.83
N THR A 102 -2.20 0.50 9.38
CA THR A 102 -1.02 0.67 10.23
C THR A 102 0.20 1.07 9.43
N PHE A 103 0.52 0.30 8.40
CA PHE A 103 1.65 0.53 7.48
C PHE A 103 1.22 0.41 6.04
N ASN A 104 1.80 1.24 5.17
CA ASN A 104 1.70 1.06 3.73
C ASN A 104 2.59 -0.08 3.28
N GLU A 105 2.08 -0.96 2.41
CA GLU A 105 2.84 -2.04 1.78
C GLU A 105 3.85 -2.66 2.75
N VAL A 106 3.35 -3.22 3.85
CA VAL A 106 4.17 -3.73 4.95
C VAL A 106 5.24 -4.73 4.49
N ASP A 107 4.98 -5.44 3.40
CA ASP A 107 5.90 -6.36 2.75
C ASP A 107 7.06 -5.64 2.01
N ALA A 108 6.95 -4.34 1.81
CA ALA A 108 8.02 -3.51 1.23
C ALA A 108 9.21 -3.33 2.19
N MET A 109 9.08 -3.65 3.47
CA MET A 109 10.17 -3.58 4.44
C MET A 109 11.47 -4.24 3.92
N LEU A 110 11.38 -5.39 3.24
CA LEU A 110 12.54 -6.09 2.68
C LEU A 110 12.90 -5.66 1.26
N ARG A 111 12.26 -4.63 0.71
CA ARG A 111 12.51 -4.09 -0.64
C ARG A 111 12.86 -2.60 -0.62
N HIS A 112 12.18 -1.82 0.18
CA HIS A 112 12.41 -0.39 0.41
C HIS A 112 13.03 -0.16 1.79
N LEU A 113 14.21 -0.73 2.00
CA LEU A 113 14.88 -0.85 3.30
C LEU A 113 14.95 0.47 4.07
N VAL A 114 15.33 1.56 3.40
CA VAL A 114 15.50 2.87 4.05
C VAL A 114 14.15 3.53 4.33
N THR A 115 13.27 3.60 3.34
CA THR A 115 12.02 4.37 3.47
C THR A 115 10.96 3.66 4.29
N SER A 116 10.89 2.32 4.22
CA SER A 116 9.93 1.49 4.97
C SER A 116 10.51 0.97 6.29
N GLY A 117 11.76 0.51 6.28
CA GLY A 117 12.43 -0.09 7.44
C GLY A 117 13.32 0.88 8.22
N GLY A 118 13.78 1.95 7.60
CA GLY A 118 14.82 2.80 8.17
C GLY A 118 16.16 2.07 8.31
N LEU A 119 16.43 1.04 7.47
CA LEU A 119 17.60 0.19 7.56
C LEU A 119 18.66 0.64 6.55
N ILE A 120 19.86 0.92 7.02
CA ILE A 120 21.03 1.25 6.21
C ILE A 120 22.10 0.20 6.47
N GLU A 121 22.47 -0.57 5.45
CA GLU A 121 23.36 -1.74 5.58
C GLU A 121 24.67 -1.41 6.30
N ASP A 122 25.28 -0.28 6.01
CA ASP A 122 26.54 0.18 6.62
C ASP A 122 26.46 0.39 8.17
N GLN A 123 25.27 0.33 8.75
CA GLN A 123 25.07 0.43 10.21
C GLN A 123 25.08 -0.95 10.92
N PHE A 124 25.29 -2.06 10.20
CA PHE A 124 25.10 -3.43 10.71
C PHE A 124 26.40 -4.28 10.62
N ASP A 125 27.52 -3.75 11.17
CA ASP A 125 28.78 -4.50 11.24
C ASP A 125 28.76 -5.61 12.30
N ASP A 126 27.82 -5.53 13.25
CA ASP A 126 27.71 -6.40 14.44
C ASP A 126 26.75 -7.58 14.27
N VAL A 127 25.92 -7.56 13.23
CA VAL A 127 24.91 -8.60 12.94
C VAL A 127 24.74 -8.76 11.43
N PRO A 128 24.48 -9.98 10.93
CA PRO A 128 24.17 -10.17 9.51
C PRO A 128 22.98 -9.28 9.09
N PHE A 129 23.15 -8.47 8.06
CA PHE A 129 22.14 -7.48 7.66
C PHE A 129 20.76 -8.12 7.36
N GLU A 130 20.75 -9.27 6.70
CA GLU A 130 19.48 -9.98 6.45
C GLU A 130 18.80 -10.42 7.77
N GLN A 131 19.55 -10.84 8.78
CA GLN A 131 18.99 -11.12 10.10
C GLN A 131 18.38 -9.86 10.75
N ALA A 132 19.08 -8.73 10.64
CA ALA A 132 18.56 -7.43 11.13
C ALA A 132 17.24 -7.05 10.46
N MET A 133 17.08 -7.35 9.16
CA MET A 133 15.82 -7.13 8.44
C MET A 133 14.66 -7.95 9.03
N TYR A 134 14.89 -9.21 9.42
CA TYR A 134 13.86 -10.04 10.05
C TYR A 134 13.53 -9.57 11.48
N GLN A 135 14.51 -9.06 12.22
CA GLN A 135 14.25 -8.44 13.52
C GLN A 135 13.40 -7.17 13.37
N ALA A 136 13.74 -6.31 12.41
CA ALA A 136 12.98 -5.11 12.12
C ALA A 136 11.54 -5.42 11.66
N MET A 137 11.35 -6.47 10.85
CA MET A 137 10.03 -6.99 10.49
C MET A 137 9.25 -7.38 11.74
N HIS A 138 9.86 -8.12 12.68
CA HIS A 138 9.22 -8.51 13.93
C HIS A 138 8.72 -7.29 14.71
N HIS A 139 9.55 -6.28 14.88
CA HIS A 139 9.18 -5.06 15.60
C HIS A 139 8.04 -4.29 14.92
N GLN A 140 8.01 -4.24 13.57
CA GLN A 140 6.87 -3.65 12.85
C GLN A 140 5.57 -4.45 13.04
N MET A 141 5.64 -5.80 13.08
CA MET A 141 4.45 -6.62 13.34
C MET A 141 3.90 -6.39 14.74
N VAL A 142 4.77 -6.34 15.75
CA VAL A 142 4.37 -6.01 17.14
C VAL A 142 3.78 -4.60 17.21
N ALA A 143 4.41 -3.61 16.58
CA ALA A 143 3.90 -2.24 16.53
C ALA A 143 2.54 -2.15 15.84
N SER A 144 2.34 -2.89 14.74
CA SER A 144 1.05 -2.98 14.06
C SER A 144 -0.05 -3.54 14.97
N ALA A 145 0.24 -4.64 15.66
CA ALA A 145 -0.71 -5.27 16.58
C ALA A 145 -1.08 -4.34 17.75
N LEU A 146 -0.10 -3.67 18.36
CA LEU A 146 -0.35 -2.68 19.42
C LEU A 146 -1.17 -1.49 18.90
N ALA A 147 -0.90 -1.01 17.67
CA ALA A 147 -1.69 0.07 17.07
C ALA A 147 -3.15 -0.34 16.85
N VAL A 148 -3.41 -1.58 16.45
CA VAL A 148 -4.78 -2.11 16.34
C VAL A 148 -5.48 -2.11 17.70
N LYS A 149 -4.84 -2.64 18.73
CA LYS A 149 -5.39 -2.66 20.10
C LYS A 149 -5.74 -1.26 20.59
N ILE A 150 -4.78 -0.34 20.53
CA ILE A 150 -4.96 1.05 20.99
C ILE A 150 -6.02 1.79 20.15
N GLY A 151 -6.05 1.53 18.85
CA GLY A 151 -7.04 2.11 17.96
C GLY A 151 -8.46 1.71 18.34
N HIS A 152 -8.72 0.44 18.67
CA HIS A 152 -10.02 -0.03 19.14
C HIS A 152 -10.36 0.49 20.56
N GLU A 153 -9.37 0.68 21.43
CA GLU A 153 -9.59 1.29 22.75
C GLU A 153 -10.05 2.75 22.66
N ILE A 154 -9.42 3.54 21.76
CA ILE A 154 -9.69 4.98 21.61
C ILE A 154 -10.89 5.23 20.68
N CYS A 155 -11.00 4.45 19.62
CA CYS A 155 -11.97 4.57 18.54
C CYS A 155 -12.67 3.24 18.29
N PRO A 156 -13.58 2.79 19.18
CA PRO A 156 -14.15 1.43 19.13
C PRO A 156 -14.96 1.13 17.86
N ASP A 157 -15.45 2.15 17.16
CA ASP A 157 -16.20 2.00 15.90
C ASP A 157 -15.28 2.00 14.65
N SER A 158 -13.98 2.18 14.84
CA SER A 158 -13.01 2.18 13.73
C SER A 158 -12.71 0.77 13.25
N GLN A 159 -12.36 0.69 11.96
CA GLN A 159 -11.86 -0.53 11.32
C GLN A 159 -10.39 -0.32 10.99
N ILE A 160 -9.53 -1.21 11.47
CA ILE A 160 -8.07 -1.08 11.29
C ILE A 160 -7.56 -2.25 10.49
N GLY A 161 -7.04 -1.98 9.29
CA GLY A 161 -6.55 -2.98 8.35
C GLY A 161 -5.04 -3.01 8.24
N CYS A 162 -4.56 -4.07 7.59
CA CYS A 162 -3.22 -4.14 7.04
C CYS A 162 -3.23 -3.76 5.56
N MET A 163 -2.06 -3.44 5.02
CA MET A 163 -1.90 -3.12 3.61
C MET A 163 -0.62 -3.75 3.06
N MET A 164 -0.76 -4.49 1.97
CA MET A 164 0.33 -5.19 1.30
C MET A 164 0.41 -4.82 -0.18
N THR A 165 1.59 -5.01 -0.78
CA THR A 165 1.72 -5.05 -2.23
C THR A 165 1.20 -6.41 -2.72
N LYS A 166 0.14 -6.43 -3.49
CA LYS A 166 -0.27 -7.70 -4.10
C LYS A 166 0.55 -7.97 -5.35
N LEU A 167 1.75 -8.49 -5.14
CA LEU A 167 2.55 -9.08 -6.20
C LEU A 167 1.89 -10.41 -6.59
N CYS A 168 1.42 -10.49 -7.83
CA CYS A 168 0.81 -11.70 -8.36
C CYS A 168 1.77 -12.35 -9.37
N PHE A 169 2.21 -13.58 -9.07
CA PHE A 169 3.06 -14.35 -9.96
C PHE A 169 2.33 -15.58 -10.45
N TYR A 170 2.33 -15.76 -11.78
CA TYR A 170 1.94 -17.02 -12.41
C TYR A 170 3.18 -17.91 -12.62
N PRO A 171 3.06 -19.24 -12.52
CA PRO A 171 4.15 -20.11 -12.95
C PRO A 171 4.38 -19.88 -14.46
N PHE A 172 5.66 -19.69 -14.85
CA PHE A 172 6.01 -19.41 -16.26
C PHE A 172 5.65 -20.58 -17.18
N THR A 173 5.78 -21.81 -16.66
CA THR A 173 5.34 -23.01 -17.34
C THR A 173 4.54 -23.92 -16.41
N CYS A 174 3.89 -24.95 -16.96
CA CYS A 174 3.21 -25.99 -16.19
C CYS A 174 4.18 -27.01 -15.55
N LYS A 175 5.52 -26.85 -15.67
CA LYS A 175 6.48 -27.73 -15.01
C LYS A 175 6.28 -27.70 -13.49
N PRO A 176 6.34 -28.86 -12.80
CA PRO A 176 6.20 -28.91 -11.35
C PRO A 176 7.19 -28.01 -10.60
N GLU A 177 8.42 -27.85 -11.10
CA GLU A 177 9.44 -27.01 -10.51
C GLU A 177 9.09 -25.53 -10.55
N ASP A 178 8.52 -25.02 -11.65
CA ASP A 178 8.07 -23.63 -11.80
C ASP A 178 6.87 -23.36 -10.88
N ASN A 179 5.93 -24.33 -10.79
CA ASN A 179 4.79 -24.23 -9.89
C ASN A 179 5.22 -24.15 -8.42
N LEU A 180 6.16 -25.03 -8.00
CA LEU A 180 6.69 -25.02 -6.63
C LEU A 180 7.46 -23.72 -6.34
N ALA A 181 8.30 -23.26 -7.25
CA ALA A 181 9.05 -22.01 -7.11
C ALA A 181 8.10 -20.80 -6.99
N THR A 182 7.03 -20.77 -7.80
CA THR A 182 6.00 -19.71 -7.72
C THR A 182 5.27 -19.74 -6.38
N GLN A 183 4.87 -20.91 -5.90
CA GLN A 183 4.23 -21.05 -4.58
C GLN A 183 5.16 -20.55 -3.46
N GLN A 184 6.45 -20.88 -3.52
CA GLN A 184 7.44 -20.41 -2.55
C GLN A 184 7.61 -18.89 -2.63
N ARG A 185 7.64 -18.32 -3.85
CA ARG A 185 7.70 -16.87 -4.07
C ARG A 185 6.49 -16.17 -3.46
N MET A 186 5.27 -16.71 -3.65
CA MET A 186 4.06 -16.14 -3.08
C MET A 186 4.06 -16.16 -1.54
N ARG A 187 4.68 -17.13 -0.88
CA ARG A 187 4.84 -17.13 0.58
C ARG A 187 5.62 -15.91 1.07
N SER A 188 6.62 -15.45 0.33
CA SER A 188 7.37 -14.23 0.70
C SER A 188 6.52 -12.95 0.62
N VAL A 189 5.44 -12.97 -0.17
CA VAL A 189 4.46 -11.87 -0.26
C VAL A 189 3.49 -11.90 0.93
N TYR A 190 3.04 -13.10 1.33
CA TYR A 190 1.98 -13.24 2.35
C TYR A 190 2.46 -13.19 3.79
N ARG A 191 3.75 -13.45 4.08
CA ARG A 191 4.29 -13.65 5.44
C ARG A 191 3.87 -12.57 6.45
N TYR A 192 3.81 -11.34 6.03
CA TYR A 192 3.46 -10.20 6.88
C TYR A 192 1.97 -10.17 7.20
N VAL A 193 1.15 -10.32 6.18
CA VAL A 193 -0.32 -10.31 6.32
C VAL A 193 -0.79 -11.55 7.06
N ASP A 194 -0.12 -12.71 6.86
CA ASP A 194 -0.38 -13.90 7.68
C ASP A 194 -0.25 -13.57 9.18
N ILE A 195 0.84 -12.88 9.57
CA ILE A 195 1.04 -12.49 10.98
C ILE A 195 -0.05 -11.50 11.43
N GLN A 196 -0.35 -10.47 10.63
CA GLN A 196 -1.33 -9.44 11.01
C GLN A 196 -2.77 -9.97 11.06
N VAL A 197 -3.11 -11.00 10.27
CA VAL A 197 -4.45 -11.59 10.24
C VAL A 197 -4.63 -12.71 11.25
N PHE A 198 -3.63 -13.60 11.39
CA PHE A 198 -3.74 -14.78 12.24
C PHE A 198 -3.12 -14.58 13.63
N GLY A 199 -2.38 -13.50 13.85
CA GLY A 199 -1.75 -13.18 15.13
C GLY A 199 -0.60 -14.12 15.51
N GLU A 200 -0.04 -14.83 14.53
CA GLU A 200 1.06 -15.75 14.74
C GLU A 200 1.97 -15.90 13.51
N TYR A 201 3.20 -16.26 13.76
CA TYR A 201 4.15 -16.55 12.69
C TYR A 201 3.77 -17.84 11.96
N PRO A 202 3.58 -17.81 10.62
CA PRO A 202 3.28 -19.04 9.87
C PRO A 202 4.46 -20.02 9.92
N ILE A 203 4.16 -21.32 9.92
CA ILE A 203 5.16 -22.38 10.04
C ILE A 203 6.28 -22.25 8.97
N TYR A 204 5.92 -21.89 7.75
CA TYR A 204 6.91 -21.75 6.68
C TYR A 204 7.91 -20.61 6.95
N LEU A 205 7.49 -19.51 7.61
CA LEU A 205 8.37 -18.41 7.98
C LEU A 205 9.28 -18.80 9.15
N LYS A 206 8.75 -19.50 10.16
CA LYS A 206 9.57 -20.07 11.25
C LYS A 206 10.66 -20.99 10.70
N LYS A 207 10.30 -21.86 9.75
CA LYS A 207 11.26 -22.74 9.08
C LYS A 207 12.26 -21.99 8.19
N GLU A 208 11.87 -20.91 7.56
CA GLU A 208 12.77 -20.06 6.78
C GLU A 208 13.84 -19.42 7.70
N ILE A 209 13.42 -18.87 8.83
CA ILE A 209 14.30 -18.28 9.85
C ILE A 209 15.26 -19.35 10.40
N ASP A 210 14.74 -20.52 10.80
CA ASP A 210 15.54 -21.64 11.29
C ASP A 210 16.60 -22.09 10.27
N ASN A 211 16.19 -22.27 9.00
CA ASN A 211 17.08 -22.75 7.93
C ASN A 211 18.18 -21.75 7.58
N LYS A 212 17.93 -20.45 7.76
CA LYS A 212 18.93 -19.39 7.59
C LYS A 212 19.87 -19.27 8.81
N GLY A 213 19.53 -19.91 9.92
CA GLY A 213 20.24 -19.77 11.18
C GLY A 213 20.12 -18.38 11.79
N PHE A 214 19.02 -17.66 11.51
CA PHE A 214 18.81 -16.33 12.05
C PHE A 214 18.24 -16.40 13.48
N GLU A 215 18.74 -15.52 14.34
CA GLU A 215 18.21 -15.29 15.68
C GLU A 215 17.32 -14.04 15.63
N VAL A 216 16.01 -14.25 15.72
CA VAL A 216 15.01 -13.17 15.87
C VAL A 216 14.55 -13.15 17.31
N HIS A 217 14.82 -12.05 18.00
CA HIS A 217 14.48 -11.92 19.42
C HIS A 217 13.02 -11.53 19.60
N PHE A 218 12.29 -12.32 20.41
CA PHE A 218 10.93 -12.09 20.87
C PHE A 218 10.96 -11.73 22.34
N GLU A 219 10.33 -10.63 22.73
CA GLU A 219 10.02 -10.37 24.14
C GLU A 219 8.87 -11.27 24.62
N LYS A 220 8.80 -11.42 25.94
CA LYS A 220 7.89 -12.38 26.59
C LYS A 220 6.43 -12.24 26.14
N ASP A 221 5.96 -11.02 25.90
CA ASP A 221 4.55 -10.71 25.64
C ASP A 221 4.25 -10.53 24.13
N ASP A 222 5.25 -10.63 23.24
CA ASP A 222 5.10 -10.37 21.81
C ASP A 222 4.07 -11.29 21.14
N GLU A 223 4.09 -12.59 21.48
CA GLU A 223 3.13 -13.55 20.92
C GLU A 223 1.68 -13.25 21.34
N GLU A 224 1.46 -12.79 22.57
CA GLU A 224 0.13 -12.40 23.05
C GLU A 224 -0.33 -11.11 22.38
N ILE A 225 0.57 -10.12 22.26
CA ILE A 225 0.30 -8.87 21.55
C ILE A 225 -0.14 -9.13 20.11
N LEU A 226 0.59 -9.99 19.39
CA LEU A 226 0.24 -10.35 18.01
C LEU A 226 -1.15 -10.98 17.91
N LYS A 227 -1.50 -11.91 18.81
CA LYS A 227 -2.81 -12.58 18.84
C LYS A 227 -3.97 -11.62 19.12
N GLU A 228 -3.78 -10.68 20.03
CA GLU A 228 -4.81 -9.73 20.43
C GLU A 228 -4.96 -8.56 19.45
N GLY A 229 -3.92 -8.25 18.68
CA GLY A 229 -3.87 -7.11 17.76
C GLY A 229 -4.07 -7.48 16.28
N THR A 230 -4.94 -8.45 15.98
CA THR A 230 -5.23 -8.83 14.58
C THR A 230 -6.10 -7.79 13.89
N VAL A 231 -5.88 -7.61 12.58
CA VAL A 231 -6.56 -6.59 11.76
C VAL A 231 -8.00 -6.96 11.43
N ASP A 232 -8.86 -5.96 11.16
CA ASP A 232 -10.27 -6.12 10.81
C ASP A 232 -10.48 -6.48 9.35
N PHE A 233 -9.67 -5.92 8.45
CA PHE A 233 -9.74 -6.13 7.01
C PHE A 233 -8.34 -6.20 6.39
N VAL A 234 -8.24 -6.77 5.19
CA VAL A 234 -7.00 -6.81 4.41
C VAL A 234 -7.11 -5.85 3.24
N SER A 235 -6.12 -4.99 3.10
CA SER A 235 -6.04 -4.10 1.95
C SER A 235 -4.74 -4.31 1.17
N PHE A 236 -4.75 -3.87 -0.09
CA PHE A 236 -3.61 -4.09 -0.96
C PHE A 236 -3.54 -3.09 -2.11
N SER A 237 -2.31 -2.93 -2.64
CA SER A 237 -2.05 -2.33 -3.94
C SER A 237 -2.00 -3.41 -5.02
N TYR A 238 -2.55 -3.09 -6.20
CA TYR A 238 -2.48 -3.96 -7.37
C TYR A 238 -2.22 -3.12 -8.63
N TYR A 239 -1.13 -3.41 -9.32
CA TYR A 239 -0.77 -2.69 -10.54
C TYR A 239 -0.47 -3.59 -11.72
N MET A 240 0.09 -4.79 -11.46
CA MET A 240 0.58 -5.68 -12.50
C MET A 240 0.71 -7.12 -12.00
N THR A 241 0.84 -8.04 -12.95
CA THR A 241 1.27 -9.42 -12.71
C THR A 241 2.61 -9.68 -13.41
N SER A 242 3.24 -10.76 -13.03
CA SER A 242 4.44 -11.30 -13.69
C SER A 242 4.40 -12.82 -13.66
N CYS A 243 5.31 -13.48 -14.34
CA CYS A 243 5.55 -14.90 -14.15
C CYS A 243 6.75 -15.14 -13.22
N TRP A 244 6.84 -16.35 -12.68
CA TRP A 244 7.98 -16.84 -11.92
C TRP A 244 8.37 -18.22 -12.39
N ALA A 245 9.67 -18.52 -12.40
CA ALA A 245 10.22 -19.80 -12.82
C ALA A 245 11.27 -20.30 -11.83
N ALA A 246 11.53 -21.59 -11.81
CA ALA A 246 12.60 -22.20 -11.00
C ALA A 246 14.00 -21.73 -11.42
N SER A 247 14.18 -21.40 -12.72
CA SER A 247 15.35 -20.72 -13.26
C SER A 247 14.91 -19.60 -14.18
N THR A 248 15.53 -18.45 -14.06
CA THR A 248 15.30 -17.28 -14.96
C THR A 248 16.34 -17.18 -16.08
N GLU A 249 17.25 -18.14 -16.17
CA GLU A 249 18.31 -18.14 -17.19
C GLU A 249 17.72 -18.20 -18.60
N GLY A 250 18.09 -17.22 -19.43
CA GLY A 250 17.62 -17.11 -20.82
C GLY A 250 16.17 -16.60 -20.96
N LEU A 251 15.49 -16.22 -19.86
CA LEU A 251 14.15 -15.67 -19.91
C LEU A 251 14.16 -14.14 -19.92
N GLU A 252 13.22 -13.54 -20.64
CA GLU A 252 13.00 -12.09 -20.61
C GLU A 252 12.36 -11.71 -19.28
N LEU A 253 12.98 -10.75 -18.57
CA LEU A 253 12.47 -10.25 -17.31
C LEU A 253 11.51 -9.08 -17.53
N SER A 254 10.45 -9.03 -16.74
CA SER A 254 9.53 -7.90 -16.66
C SER A 254 10.01 -6.95 -15.58
N PRO A 255 10.30 -5.67 -15.91
CA PRO A 255 10.63 -4.71 -14.87
C PRO A 255 9.43 -4.48 -13.96
N GLY A 256 9.64 -4.56 -12.65
CA GLY A 256 8.72 -4.12 -11.64
C GLY A 256 9.26 -2.90 -10.92
N ASN A 257 8.52 -2.36 -9.97
CA ASN A 257 8.98 -1.23 -9.17
C ASN A 257 10.23 -1.59 -8.35
N THR A 258 10.20 -2.74 -7.69
CA THR A 258 11.26 -3.20 -6.76
C THR A 258 11.52 -4.70 -6.85
N PHE A 259 11.01 -5.35 -7.90
CA PHE A 259 11.22 -6.78 -8.12
C PHE A 259 11.26 -7.06 -9.63
N ASN A 260 12.00 -8.07 -10.00
CA ASN A 260 12.02 -8.59 -11.36
C ASN A 260 11.26 -9.91 -11.37
N GLY A 261 10.21 -9.98 -12.20
CA GLY A 261 9.56 -11.25 -12.57
C GLY A 261 9.97 -11.66 -13.97
N VAL A 262 9.53 -12.83 -14.39
CA VAL A 262 9.62 -13.25 -15.80
C VAL A 262 8.45 -12.62 -16.55
N LYS A 263 8.73 -12.04 -17.72
CA LYS A 263 7.70 -11.42 -18.55
C LYS A 263 6.67 -12.45 -18.99
N ASN A 264 5.40 -12.14 -18.79
CA ASN A 264 4.31 -12.95 -19.29
C ASN A 264 4.14 -12.67 -20.80
N PRO A 265 4.30 -13.66 -21.68
CA PRO A 265 4.25 -13.44 -23.14
C PRO A 265 2.83 -13.09 -23.66
N TYR A 266 1.81 -13.21 -22.84
CA TYR A 266 0.40 -13.01 -23.21
C TYR A 266 -0.16 -11.66 -22.78
N LEU A 267 0.61 -10.83 -22.05
CA LEU A 267 0.13 -9.57 -21.50
C LEU A 267 0.80 -8.36 -22.15
N PRO A 268 0.03 -7.28 -22.41
CA PRO A 268 0.60 -6.00 -22.83
C PRO A 268 1.35 -5.34 -21.68
N SER A 269 2.23 -4.40 -22.00
CA SER A 269 2.97 -3.61 -21.02
C SER A 269 2.72 -2.12 -21.23
N SER A 270 2.70 -1.36 -20.15
CA SER A 270 2.73 0.11 -20.18
C SER A 270 4.10 0.61 -20.70
N GLU A 271 4.22 1.93 -20.91
CA GLU A 271 5.49 2.57 -21.32
C GLU A 271 6.63 2.32 -20.31
N TRP A 272 6.31 2.05 -19.05
CA TRP A 272 7.28 1.70 -17.99
C TRP A 272 7.49 0.18 -17.84
N GLY A 273 7.00 -0.61 -18.79
CA GLY A 273 7.17 -2.08 -18.81
C GLY A 273 6.26 -2.84 -17.84
N TRP A 274 5.34 -2.19 -17.16
CA TRP A 274 4.41 -2.86 -16.25
C TRP A 274 3.30 -3.55 -17.03
N GLN A 275 3.15 -4.84 -16.80
CA GLN A 275 2.19 -5.67 -17.52
C GLN A 275 0.79 -5.49 -16.96
N THR A 276 -0.14 -5.04 -17.81
CA THR A 276 -1.55 -4.81 -17.43
C THR A 276 -2.32 -6.14 -17.44
N ASP A 277 -3.02 -6.44 -16.35
CA ASP A 277 -3.77 -7.68 -16.19
C ASP A 277 -4.98 -7.51 -15.26
N ALA A 278 -6.14 -7.25 -15.82
CA ALA A 278 -7.38 -7.17 -15.05
C ALA A 278 -7.83 -8.54 -14.52
N SER A 279 -7.56 -9.62 -15.25
CA SER A 279 -7.86 -10.98 -14.78
C SER A 279 -7.03 -11.37 -13.57
N GLY A 280 -5.79 -10.87 -13.50
CA GLY A 280 -4.92 -11.02 -12.34
C GLY A 280 -5.44 -10.31 -11.09
N LEU A 281 -6.19 -9.20 -11.26
CA LEU A 281 -6.89 -8.57 -10.14
C LEU A 281 -7.99 -9.49 -9.58
N ARG A 282 -8.85 -10.06 -10.43
CA ARG A 282 -9.88 -11.03 -10.00
C ARG A 282 -9.23 -12.24 -9.31
N TYR A 283 -8.20 -12.81 -9.93
CA TYR A 283 -7.43 -13.92 -9.35
C TYR A 283 -6.90 -13.55 -7.94
N SER A 284 -6.32 -12.36 -7.82
CA SER A 284 -5.78 -11.87 -6.54
C SER A 284 -6.85 -11.68 -5.47
N LEU A 285 -8.02 -11.14 -5.85
CA LEU A 285 -9.16 -10.97 -4.95
C LEU A 285 -9.66 -12.30 -4.41
N VAL A 286 -9.87 -13.30 -5.28
CA VAL A 286 -10.29 -14.64 -4.90
C VAL A 286 -9.26 -15.30 -3.97
N GLU A 287 -7.97 -15.27 -4.36
CA GLU A 287 -6.89 -15.87 -3.58
C GLU A 287 -6.77 -15.26 -2.18
N LEU A 288 -6.82 -13.92 -2.07
CA LEU A 288 -6.73 -13.25 -0.79
C LEU A 288 -7.95 -13.51 0.09
N TYR A 289 -9.16 -13.52 -0.52
CA TYR A 289 -10.38 -13.78 0.24
C TYR A 289 -10.44 -15.23 0.74
N ASP A 290 -10.06 -16.19 -0.09
CA ASP A 290 -9.98 -17.60 0.30
C ASP A 290 -8.94 -17.86 1.40
N ARG A 291 -7.80 -17.13 1.36
CA ARG A 291 -6.75 -17.25 2.36
C ARG A 291 -7.13 -16.64 3.70
N PHE A 292 -7.61 -15.41 3.69
CA PHE A 292 -7.74 -14.60 4.91
C PHE A 292 -9.15 -14.55 5.49
N ARG A 293 -10.19 -14.77 4.69
CA ARG A 293 -11.61 -14.71 5.11
C ARG A 293 -11.97 -13.39 5.81
N LYS A 294 -11.27 -12.31 5.50
CA LYS A 294 -11.52 -10.95 5.96
C LYS A 294 -12.08 -10.11 4.81
N PRO A 295 -12.84 -9.03 5.09
CA PRO A 295 -13.18 -8.06 4.06
C PRO A 295 -11.92 -7.56 3.34
N LEU A 296 -12.01 -7.37 2.03
CA LEU A 296 -10.90 -6.86 1.21
C LEU A 296 -11.13 -5.41 0.80
N PHE A 297 -10.05 -4.62 0.71
CA PHE A 297 -10.09 -3.26 0.19
C PHE A 297 -8.92 -3.05 -0.80
N ILE A 298 -9.22 -2.69 -2.04
CA ILE A 298 -8.18 -2.26 -2.98
C ILE A 298 -7.90 -0.79 -2.70
N VAL A 299 -6.77 -0.51 -2.07
CA VAL A 299 -6.43 0.86 -1.64
C VAL A 299 -5.48 1.57 -2.58
N GLU A 300 -4.91 0.85 -3.55
CA GLU A 300 -4.14 1.39 -4.66
C GLU A 300 -4.31 0.52 -5.90
N ASN A 301 -4.65 1.18 -7.01
CA ASN A 301 -4.62 0.62 -8.36
C ASN A 301 -4.54 1.79 -9.33
N GLY A 302 -3.96 1.63 -10.49
CA GLY A 302 -3.88 2.72 -11.47
C GLY A 302 -2.87 2.48 -12.58
N LEU A 303 -2.92 3.36 -13.58
CA LEU A 303 -2.05 3.34 -14.75
C LEU A 303 -1.25 4.64 -14.83
N GLY A 304 0.07 4.55 -14.81
CA GLY A 304 0.96 5.65 -15.14
C GLY A 304 1.06 5.80 -16.67
N ALA A 305 0.84 7.00 -17.17
CA ALA A 305 0.91 7.33 -18.60
C ALA A 305 1.45 8.74 -18.83
N ARG A 306 1.95 9.01 -20.02
CA ARG A 306 2.35 10.37 -20.46
C ARG A 306 1.14 11.07 -21.06
N ASP A 307 0.55 11.93 -20.27
CA ASP A 307 -0.59 12.72 -20.72
C ASP A 307 -0.13 14.01 -21.40
N VAL A 308 -0.83 14.41 -22.45
CA VAL A 308 -0.54 15.61 -23.22
C VAL A 308 -1.79 16.50 -23.24
N VAL A 309 -1.60 17.79 -22.96
CA VAL A 309 -2.64 18.78 -23.16
C VAL A 309 -2.73 19.08 -24.66
N SER A 310 -3.88 18.81 -25.27
CA SER A 310 -4.16 19.03 -26.68
C SER A 310 -4.45 20.49 -27.00
N GLU A 311 -4.55 20.83 -28.30
CA GLU A 311 -4.81 22.22 -28.76
C GLU A 311 -6.12 22.79 -28.23
N ASP A 312 -7.12 21.97 -27.94
CA ASP A 312 -8.39 22.38 -27.32
C ASP A 312 -8.31 22.62 -25.81
N GLY A 313 -7.12 22.46 -25.21
CA GLY A 313 -6.86 22.65 -23.78
C GLY A 313 -7.31 21.49 -22.88
N LYS A 314 -7.59 20.32 -23.46
CA LYS A 314 -8.01 19.10 -22.75
C LYS A 314 -6.93 18.03 -22.72
N VAL A 315 -7.13 17.04 -21.87
CA VAL A 315 -6.31 15.82 -21.84
C VAL A 315 -7.22 14.65 -22.19
N HIS A 316 -6.97 14.06 -23.35
CA HIS A 316 -7.69 12.89 -23.84
C HIS A 316 -6.93 11.62 -23.45
N ASP A 317 -7.50 10.84 -22.52
CA ASP A 317 -6.85 9.67 -21.91
C ASP A 317 -7.72 8.39 -21.95
N PRO A 318 -8.18 7.97 -23.16
CA PRO A 318 -9.03 6.79 -23.31
C PRO A 318 -8.35 5.50 -22.78
N TYR A 319 -7.03 5.40 -22.83
CA TYR A 319 -6.27 4.29 -22.27
C TYR A 319 -6.47 4.15 -20.75
N ARG A 320 -6.74 5.24 -20.02
CA ARG A 320 -7.02 5.21 -18.59
C ARG A 320 -8.47 4.77 -18.34
N GLU A 321 -9.39 5.17 -19.19
CA GLU A 321 -10.78 4.72 -19.16
C GLU A 321 -10.86 3.21 -19.42
N ASP A 322 -10.17 2.71 -20.46
CA ASP A 322 -10.12 1.28 -20.80
C ASP A 322 -9.53 0.45 -19.65
N TYR A 323 -8.39 0.90 -19.08
CA TYR A 323 -7.79 0.24 -17.92
C TYR A 323 -8.76 0.16 -16.74
N LEU A 324 -9.40 1.29 -16.39
CA LEU A 324 -10.36 1.33 -15.28
C LEU A 324 -11.55 0.42 -15.53
N LYS A 325 -12.12 0.46 -16.74
CA LYS A 325 -13.24 -0.39 -17.15
C LYS A 325 -12.93 -1.87 -16.96
N GLU A 326 -11.80 -2.34 -17.47
CA GLU A 326 -11.40 -3.75 -17.34
C GLU A 326 -11.26 -4.17 -15.87
N HIS A 327 -10.65 -3.31 -15.03
CA HIS A 327 -10.45 -3.60 -13.62
C HIS A 327 -11.77 -3.54 -12.82
N VAL A 328 -12.71 -2.64 -13.18
CA VAL A 328 -14.06 -2.62 -12.57
C VAL A 328 -14.84 -3.88 -12.93
N CYS A 329 -14.76 -4.35 -14.18
CA CYS A 329 -15.35 -5.64 -14.58
C CYS A 329 -14.78 -6.81 -13.74
N ALA A 330 -13.46 -6.85 -13.58
CA ALA A 330 -12.80 -7.88 -12.78
C ALA A 330 -13.24 -7.88 -11.31
N MET A 331 -13.40 -6.69 -10.71
CA MET A 331 -13.96 -6.53 -9.35
C MET A 331 -15.40 -6.99 -9.27
N SER A 332 -16.23 -6.61 -10.26
CA SER A 332 -17.64 -7.03 -10.35
C SER A 332 -17.76 -8.55 -10.42
N ASP A 333 -16.94 -9.20 -11.22
CA ASP A 333 -16.89 -10.66 -11.32
C ASP A 333 -16.47 -11.31 -10.01
N ALA A 334 -15.42 -10.80 -9.34
CA ALA A 334 -14.97 -11.31 -8.05
C ALA A 334 -16.08 -11.24 -6.98
N ILE A 335 -16.87 -10.16 -6.98
CA ILE A 335 -17.99 -9.99 -6.05
C ILE A 335 -19.15 -10.93 -6.42
N ASN A 336 -19.61 -10.88 -7.67
CA ASN A 336 -20.88 -11.48 -8.08
C ASN A 336 -20.77 -12.96 -8.43
N LEU A 337 -19.62 -13.41 -8.95
CA LEU A 337 -19.41 -14.80 -9.37
C LEU A 337 -18.63 -15.60 -8.32
N ASP A 338 -17.65 -14.97 -7.65
CA ASP A 338 -16.76 -15.67 -6.73
C ASP A 338 -17.11 -15.41 -5.25
N GLY A 339 -18.02 -14.47 -4.96
CA GLY A 339 -18.51 -14.19 -3.60
C GLY A 339 -17.51 -13.45 -2.70
N VAL A 340 -16.56 -12.73 -3.30
CA VAL A 340 -15.56 -11.95 -2.55
C VAL A 340 -16.23 -10.78 -1.83
N ASN A 341 -15.94 -10.60 -0.54
CA ASN A 341 -16.36 -9.43 0.23
C ASN A 341 -15.38 -8.27 0.00
N LEU A 342 -15.52 -7.58 -1.14
CA LEU A 342 -14.77 -6.37 -1.47
C LEU A 342 -15.54 -5.15 -0.97
N ILE A 343 -14.99 -4.44 0.03
CA ILE A 343 -15.68 -3.31 0.70
C ILE A 343 -15.35 -1.94 0.09
N GLY A 344 -14.32 -1.85 -0.78
CA GLY A 344 -13.96 -0.59 -1.40
C GLY A 344 -12.82 -0.68 -2.41
N TYR A 345 -12.69 0.40 -3.15
CA TYR A 345 -11.67 0.60 -4.17
C TYR A 345 -11.24 2.08 -4.19
N THR A 346 -9.94 2.34 -4.18
CA THR A 346 -9.38 3.67 -4.40
C THR A 346 -8.30 3.63 -5.48
N TRP A 347 -8.33 4.64 -6.35
CA TRP A 347 -7.35 4.86 -7.40
C TRP A 347 -6.10 5.54 -6.82
N TRP A 348 -4.92 5.07 -7.22
CA TRP A 348 -3.65 5.71 -6.87
C TRP A 348 -3.43 6.99 -7.65
N GLY A 349 -3.16 8.09 -6.92
CA GLY A 349 -2.88 9.36 -7.55
C GLY A 349 -4.08 9.93 -8.32
N CYS A 350 -5.28 10.02 -7.70
CA CYS A 350 -6.49 10.57 -8.32
C CYS A 350 -6.31 11.97 -8.92
N ILE A 351 -5.31 12.71 -8.46
CA ILE A 351 -4.74 13.92 -9.04
C ILE A 351 -3.29 13.64 -9.38
N ASP A 352 -2.75 14.20 -10.46
CA ASP A 352 -1.36 13.99 -10.84
C ASP A 352 -0.41 14.37 -9.72
N LEU A 353 0.58 13.52 -9.51
CA LEU A 353 1.58 13.62 -8.46
C LEU A 353 2.94 13.12 -8.99
N ILE A 354 4.01 13.41 -8.26
CA ILE A 354 5.33 12.86 -8.58
C ILE A 354 5.30 11.35 -8.33
N SER A 355 5.63 10.57 -9.35
CA SER A 355 5.71 9.10 -9.23
C SER A 355 6.74 8.70 -8.18
N GLU A 356 6.35 7.88 -7.20
CA GLU A 356 7.27 7.41 -6.16
C GLU A 356 8.41 6.58 -6.74
N SER A 357 8.13 5.73 -7.72
CA SER A 357 9.12 4.81 -8.29
C SER A 357 10.16 5.48 -9.19
N THR A 358 9.74 6.45 -10.01
CA THR A 358 10.61 7.04 -11.04
C THR A 358 11.03 8.48 -10.74
N ARG A 359 10.43 9.11 -9.72
CA ARG A 359 10.65 10.52 -9.35
C ARG A 359 10.28 11.51 -10.46
N GLU A 360 9.35 11.10 -11.34
CA GLU A 360 8.89 11.87 -12.49
C GLU A 360 7.47 12.37 -12.27
N MET A 361 7.20 13.63 -12.59
CA MET A 361 5.85 14.18 -12.68
C MET A 361 5.20 13.78 -14.03
N SER A 362 6.00 13.54 -15.05
CA SER A 362 5.54 13.12 -16.39
C SER A 362 4.91 11.72 -16.41
N LYS A 363 5.18 10.87 -15.40
CA LYS A 363 4.46 9.61 -15.19
C LYS A 363 3.16 9.88 -14.43
N ARG A 364 2.12 10.23 -15.15
CA ARG A 364 0.85 10.72 -14.62
C ARG A 364 -0.15 9.61 -14.36
N TYR A 365 -0.79 9.65 -13.21
CA TYR A 365 -1.79 8.66 -12.78
C TYR A 365 -3.21 9.25 -12.68
N GLY A 366 -3.31 10.56 -12.50
CA GLY A 366 -4.54 11.22 -12.07
C GLY A 366 -5.65 11.30 -13.13
N PHE A 367 -6.86 11.46 -12.67
CA PHE A 367 -8.01 11.93 -13.44
C PHE A 367 -8.02 13.48 -13.59
N ILE A 368 -7.15 14.12 -12.84
CA ILE A 368 -6.95 15.56 -12.82
C ILE A 368 -5.48 15.83 -13.16
N TYR A 369 -5.27 16.47 -14.31
CA TYR A 369 -3.95 16.92 -14.74
C TYR A 369 -3.50 18.10 -13.87
N VAL A 370 -2.25 18.10 -13.45
CA VAL A 370 -1.59 19.23 -12.80
C VAL A 370 -0.55 19.79 -13.75
N ASP A 371 -0.67 21.05 -14.11
CA ASP A 371 0.24 21.73 -15.04
C ASP A 371 1.58 22.03 -14.37
N ILE A 372 2.44 21.01 -14.33
CA ILE A 372 3.82 21.06 -13.81
C ILE A 372 4.65 19.99 -14.53
N ASP A 373 5.90 20.31 -14.87
CA ASP A 373 6.87 19.38 -15.45
C ASP A 373 7.75 18.70 -14.38
N ASP A 374 8.68 17.84 -14.83
CA ASP A 374 9.62 17.11 -13.96
C ASP A 374 10.61 18.03 -13.22
N TYR A 375 10.73 19.29 -13.61
CA TYR A 375 11.63 20.29 -13.04
C TYR A 375 10.93 21.33 -12.17
N GLY A 376 9.61 21.21 -12.02
CA GLY A 376 8.80 22.13 -11.20
C GLY A 376 8.30 23.37 -11.96
N ASN A 377 8.47 23.43 -13.29
CA ASN A 377 7.93 24.53 -14.10
C ASN A 377 6.47 24.26 -14.48
N GLY A 378 5.65 25.30 -14.48
CA GLY A 378 4.24 25.24 -14.86
C GLY A 378 3.40 26.22 -14.05
N THR A 379 2.11 26.20 -14.31
CA THR A 379 1.14 27.11 -13.65
C THR A 379 0.51 26.50 -12.41
N TYR A 380 0.69 25.20 -12.19
CA TYR A 380 -0.01 24.39 -11.17
C TYR A 380 -1.54 24.38 -11.36
N ASN A 381 -2.07 24.77 -12.49
CA ASN A 381 -3.50 24.68 -12.78
C ASN A 381 -3.96 23.24 -12.85
N ARG A 382 -5.24 23.01 -12.53
CA ARG A 382 -5.89 21.70 -12.58
C ARG A 382 -6.77 21.63 -13.82
N ILE A 383 -6.58 20.62 -14.64
CA ILE A 383 -7.39 20.32 -15.81
C ILE A 383 -8.03 18.95 -15.60
N LYS A 384 -9.36 18.87 -15.73
CA LYS A 384 -10.06 17.58 -15.72
C LYS A 384 -9.74 16.85 -17.01
N LYS A 385 -9.29 15.59 -16.90
CA LYS A 385 -9.09 14.70 -18.05
C LYS A 385 -10.42 14.09 -18.49
N ASP A 386 -10.48 13.45 -19.65
CA ASP A 386 -11.71 12.76 -20.08
C ASP A 386 -12.11 11.66 -19.09
N SER A 387 -11.14 10.92 -18.58
CA SER A 387 -11.33 9.91 -17.53
C SER A 387 -11.96 10.45 -16.22
N PHE A 388 -11.95 11.77 -15.98
CA PHE A 388 -12.64 12.36 -14.82
C PHE A 388 -14.16 12.15 -14.91
N GLU A 389 -14.78 12.45 -16.04
CA GLU A 389 -16.22 12.28 -16.21
C GLU A 389 -16.60 10.80 -16.35
N PHE A 390 -15.71 9.99 -16.94
CA PHE A 390 -15.90 8.54 -16.97
C PHE A 390 -15.92 7.94 -15.56
N TYR A 391 -14.91 8.23 -14.70
CA TYR A 391 -14.87 7.70 -13.35
C TYR A 391 -16.02 8.21 -12.47
N LYS A 392 -16.43 9.46 -12.66
CA LYS A 392 -17.63 10.00 -12.01
C LYS A 392 -18.88 9.19 -12.32
N LYS A 393 -19.07 8.78 -13.58
CA LYS A 393 -20.17 7.92 -14.01
C LYS A 393 -20.08 6.53 -13.36
N VAL A 394 -18.88 5.93 -13.34
CA VAL A 394 -18.62 4.65 -12.69
C VAL A 394 -18.96 4.71 -11.19
N ILE A 395 -18.55 5.77 -10.49
CA ILE A 395 -18.86 5.95 -9.05
C ILE A 395 -20.37 6.13 -8.85
N ALA A 396 -21.03 6.96 -9.66
CA ALA A 396 -22.46 7.22 -9.52
C ALA A 396 -23.33 5.97 -9.73
N SER A 397 -22.92 5.11 -10.66
CA SER A 397 -23.60 3.85 -10.97
C SER A 397 -23.15 2.66 -10.11
N ASN A 398 -22.19 2.86 -9.17
CA ASN A 398 -21.52 1.79 -8.43
C ASN A 398 -20.95 0.71 -9.36
N GLY A 399 -20.34 1.11 -10.48
CA GLY A 399 -19.69 0.24 -11.45
C GLY A 399 -20.61 -0.51 -12.41
N THR A 400 -21.91 -0.20 -12.44
CA THR A 400 -22.87 -0.86 -13.36
C THR A 400 -22.93 -0.22 -14.74
N GLU A 401 -22.44 1.03 -14.89
CA GLU A 401 -22.34 1.75 -16.16
C GLU A 401 -20.86 2.05 -16.47
N LEU A 402 -20.34 1.45 -17.54
CA LEU A 402 -18.95 1.50 -17.98
C LEU A 402 -18.83 2.02 -19.43
#